data_0f6ae534e172f1f5e3be26dc362faada
#
_entry.id   0f6ae534e172f1f5e3be26dc362faada
#
_cell.length_a   1.000
_cell.length_b   1.000
_cell.length_c   1.000
_cell.angle_alpha   90.00
_cell.angle_beta   90.00
_cell.angle_gamma   90.00
#
_symmetry.space_group_name_H-M   'P 1'
#
loop_
_entity.id
_entity.type
_entity.pdbx_description
1 polymer ?
#
loop_
_entity_poly.entity_id
_entity_poly.type
_entity_poly.pdbx_seq_one_letter_code
_entity_poly.pdbx_strand_id
1 'polypeptide(L)'
;MSATAIPTASSVAEAAERLQPEGRAFINGAYVAAVSGATFDCVSPIDGSVIAQIAACDSADVDIAVAGARAAFNSGEWSNASPARRKKVLQRFAALILENADELALLETIDMGKPISDSRLIDVPGSAKCINFYAEAVDKISDEIA
;
A
#
# COMPACT_ATOMS: atom_id res chain seq x y z
N MET A 1 14.81 -19.74 -13.43
CA MET A 1 13.68 -18.88 -12.99
C MET A 1 12.44 -19.40 -13.72
N SER A 2 11.55 -20.09 -13.01
CA SER A 2 10.30 -20.57 -13.60
C SER A 2 9.42 -19.35 -13.88
N ALA A 3 9.06 -19.14 -15.14
CA ALA A 3 8.08 -18.12 -15.51
C ALA A 3 6.75 -18.55 -14.88
N THR A 4 6.35 -17.90 -13.80
CA THR A 4 5.05 -18.13 -13.17
C THR A 4 4.00 -17.74 -14.20
N ALA A 5 3.15 -18.69 -14.59
CA ALA A 5 2.12 -18.49 -15.61
C ALA A 5 1.19 -17.32 -15.19
N ILE A 6 0.78 -16.50 -16.18
CA ILE A 6 -0.22 -15.45 -15.94
C ILE A 6 -1.53 -16.15 -15.57
N PRO A 7 -2.20 -15.75 -14.44
CA PRO A 7 -3.46 -16.35 -14.03
C PRO A 7 -4.55 -16.21 -15.10
N THR A 8 -5.40 -17.21 -15.24
CA THR A 8 -6.59 -17.14 -16.11
C THR A 8 -7.69 -16.31 -15.44
N ALA A 9 -8.65 -15.80 -16.20
CA ALA A 9 -9.79 -15.06 -15.66
C ALA A 9 -10.55 -15.86 -14.59
N SER A 10 -10.73 -17.17 -14.77
CA SER A 10 -11.37 -18.05 -13.77
C SER A 10 -10.56 -18.12 -12.48
N SER A 11 -9.23 -18.27 -12.56
CA SER A 11 -8.37 -18.35 -11.38
C SER A 11 -8.29 -17.01 -10.63
N VAL A 12 -8.42 -15.88 -11.34
CA VAL A 12 -8.50 -14.53 -10.73
C VAL A 12 -9.82 -14.37 -9.99
N ALA A 13 -10.96 -14.77 -10.58
CA ALA A 13 -12.26 -14.71 -9.94
C ALA A 13 -12.32 -15.57 -8.67
N GLU A 14 -11.84 -16.80 -8.73
CA GLU A 14 -11.76 -17.71 -7.57
C GLU A 14 -10.86 -17.18 -6.46
N ALA A 15 -9.77 -16.50 -6.81
CA ALA A 15 -8.88 -15.86 -5.84
C ALA A 15 -9.53 -14.60 -5.22
N ALA A 16 -10.24 -13.82 -6.02
CA ALA A 16 -10.97 -12.63 -5.55
C ALA A 16 -12.07 -12.98 -4.54
N GLU A 17 -12.80 -14.09 -4.75
CA GLU A 17 -13.82 -14.57 -3.80
C GLU A 17 -13.25 -14.92 -2.41
N ARG A 18 -11.97 -15.27 -2.33
CA ARG A 18 -11.28 -15.61 -1.06
C ARG A 18 -10.63 -14.40 -0.40
N LEU A 19 -10.46 -13.33 -1.15
CA LEU A 19 -9.83 -12.13 -0.66
C LEU A 19 -10.78 -11.37 0.27
N GLN A 20 -10.30 -10.99 1.43
CA GLN A 20 -11.02 -10.16 2.38
C GLN A 20 -10.25 -8.85 2.59
N PRO A 21 -10.45 -7.85 1.71
CA PRO A 21 -9.74 -6.60 1.83
C PRO A 21 -10.02 -5.91 3.16
N GLU A 22 -8.98 -5.38 3.78
CA GLU A 22 -9.12 -4.59 4.99
C GLU A 22 -9.70 -3.21 4.66
N GLY A 23 -10.87 -2.91 5.19
CA GLY A 23 -11.58 -1.64 4.91
C GLY A 23 -11.42 -0.58 6.00
N ARG A 24 -10.77 -0.90 7.11
CA ARG A 24 -10.53 0.06 8.20
C ARG A 24 -9.37 1.00 7.88
N ALA A 25 -9.37 2.18 8.49
CA ALA A 25 -8.24 3.10 8.40
C ALA A 25 -7.03 2.54 9.15
N PHE A 26 -5.81 2.77 8.63
CA PHE A 26 -4.58 2.41 9.32
C PHE A 26 -3.97 3.65 9.97
N ILE A 27 -4.09 3.78 11.29
CA ILE A 27 -3.64 4.93 12.07
C ILE A 27 -2.83 4.47 13.27
N ASN A 28 -1.68 5.07 13.51
CA ASN A 28 -0.79 4.75 14.64
C ASN A 28 -0.38 3.27 14.72
N GLY A 29 -0.21 2.63 13.57
CA GLY A 29 0.22 1.23 13.50
C GLY A 29 -0.89 0.21 13.72
N ALA A 30 -2.18 0.63 13.73
CA ALA A 30 -3.34 -0.24 13.93
C ALA A 30 -4.44 0.05 12.91
N TYR A 31 -5.24 -0.98 12.59
CA TYR A 31 -6.47 -0.83 11.84
C TYR A 31 -7.60 -0.39 12.77
N VAL A 32 -8.23 0.74 12.46
CA VAL A 32 -9.29 1.36 13.26
C VAL A 32 -10.51 1.70 12.41
N ALA A 33 -11.70 1.60 12.99
CA ALA A 33 -12.91 2.12 12.36
C ALA A 33 -12.87 3.65 12.34
N ALA A 34 -13.67 4.28 11.46
CA ALA A 34 -13.92 5.71 11.55
C ALA A 34 -14.50 6.09 12.92
N VAL A 35 -14.16 7.25 13.46
CA VAL A 35 -14.66 7.74 14.76
C VAL A 35 -16.19 7.78 14.77
N SER A 36 -16.81 8.14 13.65
CA SER A 36 -18.27 8.13 13.46
C SER A 36 -18.87 6.73 13.36
N GLY A 37 -18.06 5.70 13.13
CA GLY A 37 -18.49 4.35 12.79
C GLY A 37 -19.07 4.21 11.38
N ALA A 38 -19.08 5.28 10.57
CA ALA A 38 -19.63 5.27 9.22
C ALA A 38 -18.72 4.50 8.25
N THR A 39 -19.36 3.85 7.27
CA THR A 39 -18.68 3.14 6.17
C THR A 39 -19.32 3.51 4.83
N PHE A 40 -18.62 3.21 3.75
CA PHE A 40 -19.16 3.22 2.40
C PHE A 40 -18.74 1.99 1.62
N ASP A 41 -19.50 1.65 0.58
CA ASP A 41 -19.22 0.49 -0.26
C ASP A 41 -18.05 0.78 -1.21
N CYS A 42 -17.04 -0.09 -1.21
CA CYS A 42 -16.09 -0.20 -2.30
C CYS A 42 -16.72 -1.09 -3.38
N VAL A 43 -17.02 -0.52 -4.54
CA VAL A 43 -17.75 -1.21 -5.60
C VAL A 43 -16.82 -1.57 -6.74
N SER A 44 -16.81 -2.83 -7.13
CA SER A 44 -16.04 -3.34 -8.27
C SER A 44 -16.48 -2.65 -9.57
N PRO A 45 -15.56 -2.06 -10.35
CA PRO A 45 -15.89 -1.51 -11.65
C PRO A 45 -16.06 -2.61 -12.72
N ILE A 46 -15.78 -3.87 -12.41
CA ILE A 46 -15.89 -4.99 -13.35
C ILE A 46 -17.34 -5.45 -13.46
N ASP A 47 -18.03 -5.59 -12.32
CA ASP A 47 -19.36 -6.21 -12.25
C ASP A 47 -20.36 -5.48 -11.34
N GLY A 48 -19.94 -4.43 -10.66
CA GLY A 48 -20.76 -3.66 -9.73
C GLY A 48 -20.98 -4.33 -8.37
N SER A 49 -20.29 -5.43 -8.07
CA SER A 49 -20.38 -6.07 -6.76
C SER A 49 -19.66 -5.24 -5.68
N VAL A 50 -20.09 -5.40 -4.43
CA VAL A 50 -19.42 -4.78 -3.28
C VAL A 50 -18.21 -5.63 -2.88
N ILE A 51 -17.01 -5.04 -2.98
CA ILE A 51 -15.74 -5.69 -2.64
C ILE A 51 -15.51 -5.66 -1.14
N ALA A 52 -15.74 -4.49 -0.51
CA ALA A 52 -15.49 -4.27 0.91
C ALA A 52 -16.31 -3.09 1.45
N GLN A 53 -16.43 -3.01 2.78
CA GLN A 53 -16.93 -1.84 3.49
C GLN A 53 -15.75 -1.00 3.96
N ILE A 54 -15.63 0.22 3.48
CA ILE A 54 -14.51 1.11 3.78
C ILE A 54 -14.90 2.11 4.86
N ALA A 55 -14.02 2.35 5.83
CA ALA A 55 -14.24 3.36 6.87
C ALA A 55 -14.39 4.76 6.24
N ALA A 56 -15.56 5.40 6.45
CA ALA A 56 -15.83 6.76 6.00
C ALA A 56 -15.25 7.76 7.01
N CYS A 57 -13.93 7.94 6.94
CA CYS A 57 -13.19 8.84 7.80
C CYS A 57 -13.54 10.31 7.52
N ASP A 58 -13.63 11.12 8.57
CA ASP A 58 -13.88 12.55 8.51
C ASP A 58 -12.72 13.38 9.13
N SER A 59 -12.96 14.65 9.40
CA SER A 59 -11.95 15.55 9.98
C SER A 59 -11.42 15.07 11.34
N ALA A 60 -12.24 14.41 12.15
CA ALA A 60 -11.80 13.90 13.45
C ALA A 60 -10.78 12.76 13.30
N ASP A 61 -10.99 11.88 12.33
CA ASP A 61 -10.06 10.80 12.01
C ASP A 61 -8.74 11.36 11.44
N VAL A 62 -8.84 12.37 10.57
CA VAL A 62 -7.66 13.07 10.01
C VAL A 62 -6.85 13.74 11.12
N ASP A 63 -7.50 14.40 12.08
CA ASP A 63 -6.82 15.04 13.20
C ASP A 63 -6.04 14.02 14.05
N ILE A 64 -6.63 12.85 14.31
CA ILE A 64 -5.95 11.74 15.01
C ILE A 64 -4.74 11.24 14.21
N ALA A 65 -4.90 11.05 12.90
CA ALA A 65 -3.83 10.59 12.03
C ALA A 65 -2.66 11.59 11.97
N VAL A 66 -2.98 12.88 11.83
CA VAL A 66 -1.98 13.97 11.81
C VAL A 66 -1.28 14.11 13.17
N ALA A 67 -2.00 14.01 14.29
CA ALA A 67 -1.42 14.02 15.63
C ALA A 67 -0.43 12.85 15.81
N GLY A 68 -0.80 11.64 15.35
CA GLY A 68 0.07 10.48 15.38
C GLY A 68 1.32 10.63 14.51
N ALA A 69 1.15 11.13 13.30
CA ALA A 69 2.27 11.41 12.40
C ALA A 69 3.22 12.47 12.98
N ARG A 70 2.68 13.52 13.62
CA ARG A 70 3.47 14.55 14.29
C ARG A 70 4.23 14.00 15.50
N ALA A 71 3.59 13.15 16.29
CA ALA A 71 4.24 12.48 17.42
C ALA A 71 5.39 11.58 16.93
N ALA A 72 5.18 10.79 15.87
CA ALA A 72 6.21 9.97 15.26
C ALA A 72 7.41 10.80 14.74
N PHE A 73 7.15 11.94 14.10
CA PHE A 73 8.19 12.85 13.65
C PHE A 73 8.98 13.43 14.84
N ASN A 74 8.28 13.90 15.87
CA ASN A 74 8.88 14.54 17.05
C ASN A 74 9.67 13.55 17.93
N SER A 75 9.35 12.25 17.88
CA SER A 75 10.11 11.22 18.59
C SER A 75 11.57 11.13 18.13
N GLY A 76 11.86 11.56 16.92
CA GLY A 76 13.19 11.49 16.33
C GLY A 76 13.59 10.11 15.80
N GLU A 77 12.79 9.08 16.02
CA GLU A 77 13.15 7.72 15.59
C GLU A 77 13.36 7.60 14.09
N TRP A 78 12.57 8.33 13.31
CA TRP A 78 12.70 8.39 11.87
C TRP A 78 13.39 9.68 11.39
N SER A 79 12.96 10.85 11.91
CA SER A 79 13.47 12.14 11.47
C SER A 79 14.96 12.31 11.74
N ASN A 80 15.48 11.74 12.84
CA ASN A 80 16.91 11.73 13.19
C ASN A 80 17.63 10.43 12.80
N ALA A 81 16.94 9.50 12.09
CA ALA A 81 17.56 8.25 11.66
C ALA A 81 18.66 8.51 10.63
N SER A 82 19.76 7.77 10.75
CA SER A 82 20.84 7.87 9.77
C SER A 82 20.35 7.51 8.35
N PRO A 83 20.95 8.08 7.29
CA PRO A 83 20.64 7.69 5.91
C PRO A 83 20.70 6.18 5.69
N ALA A 84 21.68 5.51 6.25
CA ALA A 84 21.83 4.05 6.14
C ALA A 84 20.66 3.28 6.76
N ARG A 85 20.11 3.73 7.91
CA ARG A 85 18.91 3.13 8.53
C ARG A 85 17.68 3.34 7.66
N ARG A 86 17.47 4.56 7.17
CA ARG A 86 16.33 4.89 6.27
C ARG A 86 16.39 4.07 4.99
N LYS A 87 17.57 3.96 4.37
CA LYS A 87 17.79 3.13 3.19
C LYS A 87 17.38 1.68 3.43
N LYS A 88 17.84 1.05 4.53
CA LYS A 88 17.50 -0.34 4.85
C LYS A 88 15.98 -0.55 5.02
N VAL A 89 15.28 0.39 5.65
CA VAL A 89 13.82 0.30 5.84
C VAL A 89 13.11 0.37 4.49
N LEU A 90 13.47 1.31 3.61
CA LEU A 90 12.87 1.43 2.29
C LEU A 90 13.17 0.22 1.41
N GLN A 91 14.40 -0.32 1.45
CA GLN A 91 14.76 -1.54 0.72
C GLN A 91 13.96 -2.75 1.22
N ARG A 92 13.75 -2.88 2.55
CA ARG A 92 12.90 -3.96 3.10
C ARG A 92 11.45 -3.77 2.70
N PHE A 93 10.93 -2.54 2.65
CA PHE A 93 9.59 -2.25 2.16
C PHE A 93 9.43 -2.66 0.68
N ALA A 94 10.37 -2.30 -0.18
CA ALA A 94 10.36 -2.71 -1.58
C ALA A 94 10.39 -4.25 -1.73
N ALA A 95 11.19 -4.94 -0.91
CA ALA A 95 11.22 -6.40 -0.91
C ALA A 95 9.90 -7.01 -0.48
N LEU A 96 9.25 -6.47 0.56
CA LEU A 96 7.92 -6.92 1.02
C LEU A 96 6.85 -6.76 -0.05
N ILE A 97 6.87 -5.68 -0.84
CA ILE A 97 5.96 -5.50 -1.98
C ILE A 97 6.13 -6.66 -2.97
N LEU A 98 7.37 -7.03 -3.31
CA LEU A 98 7.62 -8.13 -4.24
C LEU A 98 7.29 -9.51 -3.65
N GLU A 99 7.50 -9.70 -2.36
CA GLU A 99 7.12 -10.93 -1.64
C GLU A 99 5.60 -11.16 -1.64
N ASN A 100 4.80 -10.08 -1.70
CA ASN A 100 3.33 -10.10 -1.71
C ASN A 100 2.74 -9.68 -3.07
N ALA A 101 3.51 -9.80 -4.15
CA ALA A 101 3.13 -9.24 -5.44
C ALA A 101 1.83 -9.81 -6.00
N ASP A 102 1.55 -11.08 -5.82
CA ASP A 102 0.34 -11.72 -6.35
C ASP A 102 -0.93 -11.21 -5.66
N GLU A 103 -0.90 -11.04 -4.34
CA GLU A 103 -2.02 -10.50 -3.57
C GLU A 103 -2.25 -9.00 -3.87
N LEU A 104 -1.18 -8.21 -3.92
CA LEU A 104 -1.26 -6.79 -4.25
C LEU A 104 -1.79 -6.56 -5.67
N ALA A 105 -1.34 -7.36 -6.65
CA ALA A 105 -1.82 -7.27 -8.01
C ALA A 105 -3.31 -7.66 -8.12
N LEU A 106 -3.75 -8.66 -7.34
CA LEU A 106 -5.15 -9.06 -7.30
C LEU A 106 -6.02 -7.95 -6.70
N LEU A 107 -5.60 -7.35 -5.58
CA LEU A 107 -6.29 -6.21 -4.96
C LEU A 107 -6.45 -5.06 -5.94
N GLU A 108 -5.39 -4.67 -6.62
CA GLU A 108 -5.43 -3.60 -7.63
C GLU A 108 -6.36 -3.95 -8.80
N THR A 109 -6.33 -5.21 -9.24
CA THR A 109 -7.19 -5.66 -10.35
C THR A 109 -8.66 -5.58 -10.00
N ILE A 110 -9.09 -6.04 -8.82
CA ILE A 110 -10.50 -6.01 -8.43
C ILE A 110 -11.00 -4.60 -8.11
N ASP A 111 -10.13 -3.75 -7.57
CA ASP A 111 -10.48 -2.38 -7.19
C ASP A 111 -10.56 -1.44 -8.39
N MET A 112 -9.62 -1.56 -9.34
CA MET A 112 -9.53 -0.66 -10.49
C MET A 112 -10.09 -1.22 -11.80
N GLY A 113 -10.43 -2.52 -11.85
CA GLY A 113 -10.86 -3.17 -13.10
C GLY A 113 -9.77 -3.39 -14.13
N LYS A 114 -8.51 -3.30 -13.74
CA LYS A 114 -7.34 -3.40 -14.61
C LYS A 114 -6.96 -4.88 -14.86
N PRO A 115 -6.36 -5.22 -16.02
CA PRO A 115 -5.88 -6.56 -16.27
C PRO A 115 -4.84 -7.00 -15.23
N ILE A 116 -5.00 -8.21 -14.70
CA ILE A 116 -4.07 -8.78 -13.70
C ILE A 116 -2.62 -8.86 -14.21
N SER A 117 -2.44 -9.04 -15.53
CA SER A 117 -1.13 -9.03 -16.15
C SER A 117 -0.39 -7.71 -15.96
N ASP A 118 -1.10 -6.60 -16.06
CA ASP A 118 -0.52 -5.26 -15.95
C ASP A 118 -0.19 -4.93 -14.49
N SER A 119 -1.13 -5.18 -13.58
CA SER A 119 -0.91 -5.02 -12.15
C SER A 119 0.31 -5.84 -11.68
N ARG A 120 0.40 -7.11 -12.12
CA ARG A 120 1.42 -8.05 -11.66
C ARG A 120 2.79 -7.85 -12.29
N LEU A 121 2.84 -7.54 -13.60
CA LEU A 121 4.10 -7.46 -14.34
C LEU A 121 4.67 -6.04 -14.45
N ILE A 122 3.83 -5.03 -14.25
CA ILE A 122 4.21 -3.63 -14.43
C ILE A 122 4.09 -2.85 -13.12
N ASP A 123 2.88 -2.78 -12.53
CA ASP A 123 2.62 -1.80 -11.47
C ASP A 123 3.25 -2.19 -10.13
N VAL A 124 3.03 -3.42 -9.67
CA VAL A 124 3.62 -3.87 -8.40
C VAL A 124 5.15 -3.90 -8.47
N PRO A 125 5.80 -4.48 -9.50
CA PRO A 125 7.25 -4.38 -9.64
C PRO A 125 7.75 -2.95 -9.85
N GLY A 126 6.99 -2.11 -10.58
CA GLY A 126 7.29 -0.70 -10.79
C GLY A 126 7.30 0.08 -9.48
N SER A 127 6.31 -0.14 -8.62
CA SER A 127 6.22 0.47 -7.30
C SER A 127 7.41 0.08 -6.40
N ALA A 128 7.74 -1.21 -6.34
CA ALA A 128 8.91 -1.69 -5.60
C ALA A 128 10.22 -1.09 -6.13
N LYS A 129 10.37 -1.01 -7.46
CA LYS A 129 11.53 -0.40 -8.11
C LYS A 129 11.65 1.09 -7.79
N CYS A 130 10.53 1.81 -7.78
CA CYS A 130 10.49 3.23 -7.42
C CYS A 130 10.95 3.46 -5.99
N ILE A 131 10.42 2.70 -5.02
CA ILE A 131 10.82 2.80 -3.61
C ILE A 131 12.31 2.46 -3.45
N ASN A 132 12.80 1.42 -4.13
CA ASN A 132 14.21 1.05 -4.07
C ASN A 132 15.12 2.12 -4.68
N PHE A 133 14.69 2.78 -5.76
CA PHE A 133 15.42 3.90 -6.35
C PHE A 133 15.60 5.05 -5.34
N TYR A 134 14.50 5.45 -4.66
CA TYR A 134 14.59 6.48 -3.63
C TYR A 134 15.36 6.02 -2.38
N ALA A 135 15.32 4.74 -2.04
CA ALA A 135 16.18 4.19 -1.00
C ALA A 135 17.67 4.38 -1.32
N GLU A 136 18.06 4.16 -2.58
CA GLU A 136 19.43 4.40 -3.03
C GLU A 136 19.79 5.89 -3.07
N ALA A 137 18.83 6.77 -3.30
CA ALA A 137 19.06 8.21 -3.36
C ALA A 137 19.26 8.86 -1.98
N VAL A 138 18.83 8.23 -0.89
CA VAL A 138 18.84 8.81 0.48
C VAL A 138 20.23 9.31 0.91
N ASP A 139 21.29 8.66 0.49
CA ASP A 139 22.68 8.99 0.84
C ASP A 139 23.44 9.71 -0.28
N LYS A 140 22.74 10.13 -1.35
CA LYS A 140 23.33 10.75 -2.56
C LYS A 140 22.82 12.15 -2.88
N ILE A 141 21.81 12.61 -2.14
CA ILE A 141 21.27 13.96 -2.30
C ILE A 141 22.17 14.92 -1.55
N SER A 142 22.73 15.89 -2.26
CA SER A 142 23.48 17.00 -1.69
C SER A 142 22.54 18.18 -1.50
N ASP A 143 22.50 18.77 -0.31
CA ASP A 143 21.85 20.06 -0.09
C ASP A 143 22.78 21.18 -0.57
N GLU A 144 22.26 22.10 -1.35
CA GLU A 144 22.93 23.37 -1.58
C GLU A 144 22.69 24.26 -0.36
N ILE A 145 23.73 24.47 0.42
CA ILE A 145 23.73 25.49 1.47
C ILE A 145 24.15 26.80 0.80
N ALA A 146 23.18 27.67 0.66
CA ALA A 146 23.42 29.04 0.21
C ALA A 146 23.93 29.93 1.37
#